data_7aab2f6577fc0422a452af4b4ef8d952
#
_entry.id   7aab2f6577fc0422a452af4b4ef8d952
#
_cell.length_a   1.000
_cell.length_b   1.000
_cell.length_c   1.000
_cell.angle_alpha   90.00
_cell.angle_beta   90.00
_cell.angle_gamma   90.00
#
_symmetry.space_group_name_H-M   'P 1'
#
loop_
_entity.id
_entity.type
_entity.pdbx_description
1 polymer ?
#
loop_
_entity_poly.entity_id
_entity_poly.type
_entity_poly.pdbx_seq_one_letter_code
_entity_poly.pdbx_strand_id
1 'polypeptide(L)'
;MENKNFEYKGGKVNGFVALGLILLGLVASVLLIIKATELESVSLGVTLLVVGVLLIIFFLVAMSGFILLEPNEARVLTFFGKYCGSFYETGFWWVNFLMSAKKISLRARNLNAEPIKVNDKSGNPIMIGLVLVWRLKRDEIYRAVFDIDASPNAAGQGSQSSRMRMLENFVSVQSDAAFRQVAGFYAYDDNTASVDEVTLRSSSDEVNELLEARLSERLAIAGIEVVEARINYLAYAPEIAAVMLRRQQADAIISAREKIVDGAVSMVKMAIDRLADDEVIELDDERKAAMVTNLLVVLCADESAQPVVNAGTLHH
;
A
#
# COMPACT_ATOMS: atom_id res chain seq x y z
N MET A 1 -20.68 -8.17 12.30
CA MET A 1 -20.95 -6.72 12.49
C MET A 1 -21.97 -6.31 11.46
N GLU A 2 -23.08 -5.74 11.89
CA GLU A 2 -24.17 -5.31 11.02
C GLU A 2 -23.64 -4.20 10.08
N ASN A 3 -23.89 -4.33 8.78
CA ASN A 3 -23.46 -3.32 7.80
C ASN A 3 -24.31 -2.05 8.00
N LYS A 4 -23.78 -1.07 8.72
CA LYS A 4 -24.46 0.19 9.05
C LYS A 4 -24.47 1.19 7.89
N ASN A 5 -23.73 0.91 6.81
CA ASN A 5 -23.69 1.78 5.65
C ASN A 5 -24.89 1.50 4.74
N PHE A 6 -25.66 2.51 4.40
CA PHE A 6 -26.75 2.42 3.44
C PHE A 6 -26.78 3.67 2.57
N GLU A 7 -27.26 3.49 1.35
CA GLU A 7 -27.44 4.58 0.41
C GLU A 7 -28.59 5.49 0.87
N TYR A 8 -28.39 6.79 0.75
CA TYR A 8 -29.42 7.76 1.09
C TYR A 8 -30.63 7.61 0.17
N LYS A 9 -31.80 7.26 0.75
CA LYS A 9 -33.07 7.08 0.06
C LYS A 9 -34.07 8.23 0.30
N GLY A 10 -33.63 9.29 0.98
CA GLY A 10 -34.48 10.45 1.27
C GLY A 10 -34.74 11.34 0.06
N GLY A 11 -35.53 12.40 0.29
CA GLY A 11 -35.87 13.36 -0.75
C GLY A 11 -34.63 14.05 -1.33
N LYS A 12 -34.44 13.93 -2.62
CA LYS A 12 -33.43 14.62 -3.41
C LYS A 12 -34.09 15.29 -4.61
N VAL A 13 -33.66 16.48 -4.94
CA VAL A 13 -34.13 17.25 -6.07
C VAL A 13 -32.94 17.67 -6.92
N ASN A 14 -33.11 17.70 -8.25
CA ASN A 14 -32.07 18.23 -9.12
C ASN A 14 -31.74 19.68 -8.68
N GLY A 15 -30.44 19.95 -8.49
CA GLY A 15 -29.98 21.24 -7.95
C GLY A 15 -30.38 22.44 -8.80
N PHE A 16 -30.43 22.31 -10.13
CA PHE A 16 -30.89 23.42 -11.01
C PHE A 16 -32.37 23.68 -10.87
N VAL A 17 -33.21 22.67 -10.70
CA VAL A 17 -34.62 22.80 -10.45
C VAL A 17 -34.87 23.46 -9.08
N ALA A 18 -34.16 22.97 -8.06
CA ALA A 18 -34.27 23.57 -6.71
C ALA A 18 -33.78 25.00 -6.70
N LEU A 19 -32.71 25.34 -7.42
CA LEU A 19 -32.21 26.71 -7.53
C LEU A 19 -33.26 27.64 -8.17
N GLY A 20 -33.88 27.18 -9.28
CA GLY A 20 -34.96 27.92 -9.94
C GLY A 20 -36.16 28.18 -9.01
N LEU A 21 -36.59 27.15 -8.25
CA LEU A 21 -37.69 27.27 -7.30
C LEU A 21 -37.36 28.23 -6.14
N ILE A 22 -36.14 28.16 -5.61
CA ILE A 22 -35.68 29.06 -4.54
C ILE A 22 -35.62 30.51 -5.04
N LEU A 23 -35.09 30.77 -6.23
CA LEU A 23 -35.02 32.10 -6.82
C LEU A 23 -36.43 32.65 -7.11
N LEU A 24 -37.32 31.84 -7.67
CA LEU A 24 -38.72 32.24 -7.86
C LEU A 24 -39.41 32.57 -6.54
N GLY A 25 -39.18 31.76 -5.50
CA GLY A 25 -39.71 31.98 -4.18
C GLY A 25 -39.17 33.28 -3.54
N LEU A 26 -37.88 33.58 -3.72
CA LEU A 26 -37.30 34.85 -3.26
C LEU A 26 -37.91 36.07 -3.97
N VAL A 27 -38.07 36.00 -5.29
CA VAL A 27 -38.72 37.05 -6.07
C VAL A 27 -40.17 37.24 -5.61
N ALA A 28 -40.91 36.14 -5.45
CA ALA A 28 -42.30 36.18 -4.98
C ALA A 28 -42.43 36.79 -3.58
N SER A 29 -41.49 36.45 -2.66
CA SER A 29 -41.50 37.01 -1.31
C SER A 29 -41.19 38.52 -1.30
N VAL A 30 -40.31 39.02 -2.17
CA VAL A 30 -40.04 40.45 -2.35
C VAL A 30 -41.26 41.16 -2.91
N LEU A 31 -41.92 40.62 -3.94
CA LEU A 31 -43.14 41.17 -4.50
C LEU A 31 -44.30 41.24 -3.47
N LEU A 32 -44.36 40.20 -2.59
CA LEU A 32 -45.34 40.17 -1.50
C LEU A 32 -45.10 41.30 -0.49
N ILE A 33 -43.83 41.61 -0.16
CA ILE A 33 -43.49 42.73 0.71
C ILE A 33 -43.85 44.07 0.05
N ILE A 34 -43.56 44.26 -1.24
CA ILE A 34 -43.94 45.48 -1.96
C ILE A 34 -45.46 45.65 -1.95
N LYS A 35 -46.22 44.60 -2.23
CA LYS A 35 -47.67 44.62 -2.16
C LYS A 35 -48.18 44.93 -0.75
N ALA A 36 -47.51 44.46 0.29
CA ALA A 36 -47.88 44.75 1.69
C ALA A 36 -47.80 46.25 2.04
N THR A 37 -46.89 46.99 1.39
CA THR A 37 -46.73 48.43 1.60
C THR A 37 -47.80 49.31 0.85
N GLU A 38 -48.44 48.74 -0.17
CA GLU A 38 -49.49 49.43 -0.98
C GLU A 38 -50.92 49.27 -0.41
N LEU A 39 -51.08 48.35 0.59
CA LEU A 39 -52.40 48.03 1.14
C LEU A 39 -52.85 49.11 2.13
N GLU A 40 -54.12 49.62 1.99
CA GLU A 40 -54.72 50.56 2.89
C GLU A 40 -55.05 50.03 4.31
N SER A 41 -55.25 48.69 4.42
CA SER A 41 -55.51 48.07 5.72
C SER A 41 -54.23 47.76 6.47
N VAL A 42 -53.92 48.43 7.51
CA VAL A 42 -52.70 48.36 8.33
C VAL A 42 -52.48 46.91 8.87
N SER A 43 -53.53 46.24 9.33
CA SER A 43 -53.40 44.88 9.90
C SER A 43 -53.03 43.85 8.85
N LEU A 44 -53.59 43.89 7.66
CA LEU A 44 -53.28 42.99 6.57
C LEU A 44 -51.91 43.28 5.98
N GLY A 45 -51.52 44.57 5.86
CA GLY A 45 -50.19 44.95 5.41
C GLY A 45 -49.08 44.45 6.31
N VAL A 46 -49.22 44.60 7.63
CA VAL A 46 -48.26 44.10 8.62
C VAL A 46 -48.14 42.59 8.56
N THR A 47 -49.25 41.84 8.43
CA THR A 47 -49.25 40.39 8.33
C THR A 47 -48.49 39.90 7.10
N LEU A 48 -48.78 40.49 5.93
CA LEU A 48 -48.10 40.15 4.67
C LEU A 48 -46.60 40.51 4.70
N LEU A 49 -46.22 41.61 5.35
CA LEU A 49 -44.84 42.00 5.54
C LEU A 49 -44.06 40.95 6.39
N VAL A 50 -44.66 40.56 7.53
CA VAL A 50 -44.05 39.54 8.40
C VAL A 50 -43.90 38.21 7.67
N VAL A 51 -44.92 37.74 6.94
CA VAL A 51 -44.88 36.52 6.12
C VAL A 51 -43.80 36.61 5.03
N GLY A 52 -43.72 37.76 4.33
CA GLY A 52 -42.71 37.98 3.31
C GLY A 52 -41.27 37.88 3.84
N VAL A 53 -41.02 38.49 5.00
CA VAL A 53 -39.72 38.44 5.67
C VAL A 53 -39.38 37.01 6.10
N LEU A 54 -40.34 36.28 6.69
CA LEU A 54 -40.14 34.87 7.09
C LEU A 54 -39.86 33.98 5.88
N LEU A 55 -40.50 34.18 4.74
CA LEU A 55 -40.25 33.44 3.50
C LEU A 55 -38.85 33.73 2.96
N ILE A 56 -38.37 34.99 3.00
CA ILE A 56 -37.00 35.30 2.59
C ILE A 56 -35.99 34.53 3.46
N ILE A 57 -36.16 34.55 4.79
CA ILE A 57 -35.29 33.84 5.71
C ILE A 57 -35.32 32.35 5.42
N PHE A 58 -36.50 31.79 5.19
CA PHE A 58 -36.65 30.36 4.83
C PHE A 58 -35.89 29.99 3.55
N PHE A 59 -36.03 30.76 2.47
CA PHE A 59 -35.35 30.48 1.21
C PHE A 59 -33.84 30.68 1.30
N LEU A 60 -33.36 31.68 2.09
CA LEU A 60 -31.93 31.86 2.36
C LEU A 60 -31.34 30.66 3.12
N VAL A 61 -32.06 30.14 4.11
CA VAL A 61 -31.63 28.94 4.84
C VAL A 61 -31.70 27.69 3.93
N ALA A 62 -32.72 27.58 3.06
CA ALA A 62 -32.87 26.49 2.12
C ALA A 62 -31.69 26.38 1.10
N MET A 63 -31.01 27.53 0.84
CA MET A 63 -29.78 27.50 0.01
C MET A 63 -28.66 26.66 0.60
N SER A 64 -28.62 26.40 1.90
CA SER A 64 -27.62 25.55 2.52
C SER A 64 -27.70 24.06 2.13
N GLY A 65 -28.84 23.64 1.53
CA GLY A 65 -29.08 22.26 1.10
C GLY A 65 -28.43 21.88 -0.22
N PHE A 66 -27.71 22.76 -0.92
CA PHE A 66 -27.06 22.43 -2.17
C PHE A 66 -25.81 21.56 -1.97
N ILE A 67 -25.73 20.50 -2.76
CA ILE A 67 -24.62 19.53 -2.78
C ILE A 67 -24.09 19.44 -4.20
N LEU A 68 -22.78 19.67 -4.35
CA LEU A 68 -22.02 19.36 -5.56
C LEU A 68 -21.14 18.15 -5.28
N LEU A 69 -21.26 17.10 -6.11
CA LEU A 69 -20.49 15.86 -5.98
C LEU A 69 -19.80 15.51 -7.28
N GLU A 70 -18.48 15.33 -7.21
CA GLU A 70 -17.65 14.90 -8.32
C GLU A 70 -17.59 13.36 -8.43
N PRO A 71 -17.18 12.80 -9.58
CA PRO A 71 -16.92 11.36 -9.69
C PRO A 71 -15.90 10.88 -8.65
N ASN A 72 -16.14 9.69 -8.08
CA ASN A 72 -15.33 9.10 -7.02
C ASN A 72 -15.28 9.95 -5.72
N GLU A 73 -16.37 10.60 -5.42
CA GLU A 73 -16.60 11.26 -4.13
C GLU A 73 -17.91 10.77 -3.53
N ALA A 74 -18.02 10.89 -2.22
CA ALA A 74 -19.24 10.59 -1.50
C ALA A 74 -19.51 11.66 -0.44
N ARG A 75 -20.79 11.80 -0.06
CA ARG A 75 -21.18 12.59 1.10
C ARG A 75 -21.93 11.73 2.09
N VAL A 76 -21.46 11.77 3.32
CA VAL A 76 -22.13 11.13 4.45
C VAL A 76 -23.09 12.14 5.08
N LEU A 77 -24.37 11.80 5.05
CA LEU A 77 -25.45 12.69 5.51
C LEU A 77 -25.85 12.33 6.95
N THR A 78 -25.87 13.34 7.80
CA THR A 78 -26.34 13.22 9.18
C THR A 78 -27.41 14.26 9.48
N PHE A 79 -28.47 13.83 10.17
CA PHE A 79 -29.56 14.70 10.62
C PHE A 79 -29.56 14.76 12.16
N PHE A 80 -29.23 15.91 12.72
CA PHE A 80 -29.08 16.10 14.18
C PHE A 80 -28.27 14.98 14.87
N GLY A 81 -27.15 14.60 14.26
CA GLY A 81 -26.27 13.54 14.80
C GLY A 81 -26.64 12.11 14.39
N LYS A 82 -27.84 11.87 13.86
CA LYS A 82 -28.26 10.56 13.37
C LYS A 82 -27.77 10.35 11.95
N TYR A 83 -27.11 9.24 11.64
CA TYR A 83 -26.73 8.87 10.29
C TYR A 83 -27.96 8.57 9.43
N CYS A 84 -28.06 9.26 8.28
CA CYS A 84 -29.20 9.15 7.35
C CYS A 84 -28.85 8.47 6.03
N GLY A 85 -27.59 8.08 5.86
CA GLY A 85 -27.12 7.39 4.66
C GLY A 85 -25.99 8.12 3.95
N SER A 86 -25.40 7.43 3.00
CA SER A 86 -24.32 7.94 2.16
C SER A 86 -24.85 8.27 0.76
N PHE A 87 -24.45 9.41 0.23
CA PHE A 87 -24.88 9.93 -1.06
C PHE A 87 -23.74 9.81 -2.07
N TYR A 88 -23.99 9.14 -3.22
CA TYR A 88 -22.99 8.79 -4.23
C TYR A 88 -23.26 9.35 -5.61
N GLU A 89 -24.45 9.92 -5.85
CA GLU A 89 -24.82 10.41 -7.17
C GLU A 89 -24.03 11.67 -7.50
N THR A 90 -23.31 11.61 -8.60
CA THR A 90 -22.54 12.76 -9.11
C THR A 90 -23.44 13.84 -9.67
N GLY A 91 -22.98 15.08 -9.62
CA GLY A 91 -23.70 16.22 -10.14
C GLY A 91 -24.13 17.20 -9.07
N PHE A 92 -25.06 18.08 -9.46
CA PHE A 92 -25.59 19.14 -8.63
C PHE A 92 -26.98 18.76 -8.11
N TRP A 93 -27.06 18.58 -6.78
CA TRP A 93 -28.28 18.12 -6.11
C TRP A 93 -28.65 19.04 -4.97
N TRP A 94 -29.92 19.06 -4.62
CA TRP A 94 -30.44 19.68 -3.42
C TRP A 94 -31.03 18.60 -2.50
N VAL A 95 -30.58 18.61 -1.25
CA VAL A 95 -31.09 17.75 -0.17
C VAL A 95 -31.59 18.61 0.98
N ASN A 96 -32.24 18.01 1.98
CA ASN A 96 -32.74 18.72 3.12
C ASN A 96 -31.62 19.56 3.78
N PHE A 97 -31.85 20.86 3.85
CA PHE A 97 -30.92 21.86 4.36
C PHE A 97 -30.55 21.73 5.85
N LEU A 98 -31.36 20.96 6.63
CA LEU A 98 -31.07 20.64 8.02
C LEU A 98 -30.06 19.51 8.20
N MET A 99 -29.62 18.87 7.10
CA MET A 99 -28.64 17.80 7.15
C MET A 99 -27.21 18.33 7.07
N SER A 100 -26.35 17.79 7.93
CA SER A 100 -24.92 17.98 7.81
C SER A 100 -24.34 16.98 6.83
N ALA A 101 -23.58 17.45 5.84
CA ALA A 101 -23.01 16.64 4.77
C ALA A 101 -21.48 16.62 4.88
N LYS A 102 -20.90 15.46 5.24
CA LYS A 102 -19.45 15.27 5.33
C LYS A 102 -18.93 14.69 4.02
N LYS A 103 -18.15 15.47 3.27
CA LYS A 103 -17.55 15.07 2.00
C LYS A 103 -16.33 14.18 2.23
N ILE A 104 -16.19 13.08 1.45
CA ILE A 104 -15.07 12.17 1.48
C ILE A 104 -14.69 11.71 0.05
N SER A 105 -13.41 11.44 -0.19
CA SER A 105 -12.91 10.96 -1.48
C SER A 105 -12.81 9.44 -1.48
N LEU A 106 -13.24 8.81 -2.58
CA LEU A 106 -13.12 7.37 -2.85
C LEU A 106 -11.99 7.06 -3.83
N ARG A 107 -11.24 8.09 -4.26
CA ARG A 107 -10.12 7.93 -5.19
C ARG A 107 -9.02 7.13 -4.51
N ALA A 108 -8.36 6.27 -5.28
CA ALA A 108 -7.16 5.57 -4.82
C ALA A 108 -6.05 6.57 -4.46
N ARG A 109 -5.31 6.25 -3.42
CA ARG A 109 -4.20 7.06 -2.90
C ARG A 109 -2.97 6.20 -2.70
N ASN A 110 -1.83 6.80 -2.92
CA ASN A 110 -0.55 6.18 -2.65
C ASN A 110 -0.02 6.67 -1.29
N LEU A 111 0.41 5.72 -0.48
CA LEU A 111 1.23 5.95 0.70
C LEU A 111 2.62 5.40 0.40
N ASN A 112 3.63 6.27 0.46
CA ASN A 112 5.03 5.86 0.46
C ASN A 112 5.52 5.98 1.91
N ALA A 113 5.56 4.84 2.61
CA ALA A 113 6.02 4.81 3.99
C ALA A 113 7.54 4.91 4.04
N GLU A 114 8.05 5.76 4.96
CA GLU A 114 9.48 5.83 5.21
C GLU A 114 10.00 4.48 5.72
N PRO A 115 11.25 4.09 5.34
CA PRO A 115 11.82 2.84 5.80
C PRO A 115 11.91 2.78 7.33
N ILE A 116 11.33 1.74 7.91
CA ILE A 116 11.38 1.49 9.35
C ILE A 116 12.40 0.40 9.68
N LYS A 117 13.01 0.51 10.86
CA LYS A 117 13.91 -0.51 11.39
C LYS A 117 13.10 -1.61 12.06
N VAL A 118 13.30 -2.85 11.60
CA VAL A 118 12.68 -4.05 12.14
C VAL A 118 13.70 -5.18 12.21
N ASN A 119 13.41 -6.24 12.94
CA ASN A 119 14.25 -7.45 12.96
C ASN A 119 13.63 -8.50 12.04
N ASP A 120 14.46 -9.17 11.25
CA ASP A 120 14.08 -10.33 10.47
C ASP A 120 13.89 -11.59 11.36
N LYS A 121 13.51 -12.73 10.74
CA LYS A 121 13.37 -14.02 11.42
C LYS A 121 14.64 -14.45 12.15
N SER A 122 15.82 -14.11 11.64
CA SER A 122 17.12 -14.43 12.22
C SER A 122 17.56 -13.44 13.31
N GLY A 123 16.77 -12.40 13.58
CA GLY A 123 17.08 -11.35 14.56
C GLY A 123 17.99 -10.24 14.03
N ASN A 124 18.30 -10.22 12.73
CA ASN A 124 19.10 -9.17 12.14
C ASN A 124 18.27 -7.89 11.96
N PRO A 125 18.81 -6.72 12.36
CA PRO A 125 18.13 -5.46 12.11
C PRO A 125 18.18 -5.09 10.61
N ILE A 126 17.01 -4.90 10.03
CA ILE A 126 16.82 -4.50 8.62
C ILE A 126 16.01 -3.21 8.55
N MET A 127 16.21 -2.46 7.47
CA MET A 127 15.41 -1.32 7.07
C MET A 127 14.48 -1.76 5.95
N ILE A 128 13.16 -1.61 6.16
CA ILE A 128 12.15 -2.00 5.19
C ILE A 128 11.19 -0.85 4.95
N GLY A 129 10.90 -0.55 3.68
CA GLY A 129 9.96 0.48 3.24
C GLY A 129 8.85 -0.10 2.37
N LEU A 130 7.71 0.59 2.31
CA LEU A 130 6.48 0.17 1.64
C LEU A 130 5.95 1.25 0.71
N VAL A 131 5.46 0.82 -0.43
CA VAL A 131 4.46 1.55 -1.20
C VAL A 131 3.12 0.82 -1.09
N LEU A 132 2.11 1.56 -0.66
CA LEU A 132 0.76 1.05 -0.48
C LEU A 132 -0.21 1.90 -1.30
N VAL A 133 -0.98 1.25 -2.17
CA VAL A 133 -2.13 1.85 -2.86
C VAL A 133 -3.40 1.43 -2.13
N TRP A 134 -4.16 2.40 -1.67
CA TRP A 134 -5.36 2.16 -0.89
C TRP A 134 -6.52 3.08 -1.31
N ARG A 135 -7.74 2.64 -1.06
CA ARG A 135 -8.96 3.44 -1.27
C ARG A 135 -10.02 3.07 -0.23
N LEU A 136 -11.01 3.94 -0.09
CA LEU A 136 -12.17 3.62 0.73
C LEU A 136 -13.15 2.73 -0.02
N LYS A 137 -13.64 1.69 0.64
CA LYS A 137 -14.73 0.86 0.11
C LYS A 137 -16.02 1.66 0.11
N ARG A 138 -16.72 1.64 -1.03
CA ARG A 138 -18.00 2.34 -1.20
C ARG A 138 -19.04 1.91 -0.16
N ASP A 139 -19.06 0.63 0.17
CA ASP A 139 -20.06 0.04 1.05
C ASP A 139 -19.71 0.17 2.55
N GLU A 140 -18.55 0.72 2.89
CA GLU A 140 -18.07 0.80 4.27
C GLU A 140 -17.64 2.22 4.69
N ILE A 141 -18.06 3.27 3.96
CA ILE A 141 -17.69 4.68 4.23
C ILE A 141 -18.09 5.12 5.63
N TYR A 142 -19.19 4.56 6.18
CA TYR A 142 -19.61 4.83 7.55
C TYR A 142 -18.47 4.64 8.53
N ARG A 143 -17.73 3.52 8.41
CA ARG A 143 -16.62 3.18 9.31
C ARG A 143 -15.49 4.21 9.21
N ALA A 144 -15.12 4.61 8.00
CA ALA A 144 -14.07 5.61 7.78
C ALA A 144 -14.39 6.98 8.39
N VAL A 145 -15.69 7.31 8.55
CA VAL A 145 -16.13 8.64 9.01
C VAL A 145 -16.45 8.67 10.51
N PHE A 146 -16.90 7.54 11.08
CA PHE A 146 -17.45 7.51 12.43
C PHE A 146 -16.75 6.55 13.39
N ASP A 147 -16.11 5.49 12.88
CA ASP A 147 -15.48 4.47 13.73
C ASP A 147 -13.98 4.77 13.96
N ILE A 148 -13.39 5.66 13.16
CA ILE A 148 -11.98 6.05 13.27
C ILE A 148 -11.87 7.49 13.77
N ASP A 149 -11.24 7.65 14.92
CA ASP A 149 -10.80 8.94 15.45
C ASP A 149 -9.27 8.95 15.54
N ALA A 150 -8.62 9.48 14.51
CA ALA A 150 -7.18 9.36 14.35
C ALA A 150 -6.38 10.49 15.01
N SER A 151 -7.01 11.52 15.59
CA SER A 151 -6.29 12.52 16.38
C SER A 151 -7.21 13.48 17.14
N PRO A 152 -7.02 13.64 18.46
CA PRO A 152 -7.80 14.58 19.28
C PRO A 152 -7.49 16.08 19.03
N ASN A 153 -6.43 16.40 18.29
CA ASN A 153 -5.92 17.77 18.14
C ASN A 153 -6.17 18.44 16.78
N ALA A 154 -6.99 17.85 15.90
CA ALA A 154 -7.30 18.45 14.61
C ALA A 154 -8.31 19.59 14.77
N ALA A 155 -7.87 20.76 15.19
CA ALA A 155 -8.58 22.01 14.98
C ALA A 155 -8.80 22.20 13.48
N GLY A 156 -10.02 22.00 12.98
CA GLY A 156 -10.38 22.06 11.57
C GLY A 156 -11.07 20.81 11.03
N GLN A 157 -11.75 20.03 11.86
CA GLN A 157 -12.44 18.77 11.55
C GLN A 157 -13.50 18.81 10.42
N GLY A 158 -13.78 19.97 9.84
CA GLY A 158 -14.79 20.14 8.79
C GLY A 158 -14.34 19.85 7.37
N SER A 159 -13.05 19.91 7.07
CA SER A 159 -12.53 19.80 5.70
C SER A 159 -12.34 18.36 5.25
N GLN A 160 -12.62 18.08 3.95
CA GLN A 160 -12.33 16.79 3.30
C GLN A 160 -10.84 16.43 3.41
N SER A 161 -9.95 17.41 3.21
CA SER A 161 -8.49 17.21 3.28
C SER A 161 -8.02 16.82 4.68
N SER A 162 -8.63 17.35 5.73
CA SER A 162 -8.33 17.00 7.11
C SER A 162 -8.69 15.53 7.40
N ARG A 163 -9.90 15.11 7.02
CA ARG A 163 -10.35 13.72 7.18
C ARG A 163 -9.47 12.74 6.41
N MET A 164 -9.10 13.08 5.18
CA MET A 164 -8.24 12.20 4.38
C MET A 164 -6.84 12.09 4.97
N ARG A 165 -6.28 13.16 5.55
CA ARG A 165 -5.00 13.10 6.29
C ARG A 165 -5.07 12.21 7.54
N MET A 166 -6.18 12.26 8.26
CA MET A 166 -6.39 11.38 9.43
C MET A 166 -6.38 9.90 9.02
N LEU A 167 -7.08 9.57 7.93
CA LEU A 167 -7.09 8.20 7.38
C LEU A 167 -5.71 7.79 6.87
N GLU A 168 -4.97 8.68 6.22
CA GLU A 168 -3.61 8.43 5.74
C GLU A 168 -2.65 8.15 6.91
N ASN A 169 -2.74 8.92 8.00
CA ASN A 169 -1.97 8.65 9.21
C ASN A 169 -2.36 7.30 9.85
N PHE A 170 -3.65 6.98 9.90
CA PHE A 170 -4.12 5.67 10.37
C PHE A 170 -3.54 4.54 9.53
N VAL A 171 -3.59 4.67 8.19
CA VAL A 171 -3.00 3.70 7.26
C VAL A 171 -1.51 3.54 7.51
N SER A 172 -0.76 4.63 7.66
CA SER A 172 0.67 4.60 7.94
C SER A 172 1.00 3.83 9.22
N VAL A 173 0.33 4.14 10.33
CA VAL A 173 0.56 3.45 11.60
C VAL A 173 0.21 1.96 11.54
N GLN A 174 -0.88 1.59 10.86
CA GLN A 174 -1.25 0.19 10.68
C GLN A 174 -0.28 -0.55 9.74
N SER A 175 0.27 0.15 8.76
CA SER A 175 1.28 -0.38 7.84
C SER A 175 2.57 -0.73 8.58
N ASP A 176 3.05 0.15 9.44
CA ASP A 176 4.25 -0.11 10.27
C ASP A 176 4.06 -1.34 11.17
N ALA A 177 2.87 -1.50 11.73
CA ALA A 177 2.57 -2.66 12.58
C ALA A 177 2.50 -3.97 11.77
N ALA A 178 1.93 -3.94 10.55
CA ALA A 178 1.89 -5.09 9.65
C ALA A 178 3.30 -5.50 9.20
N PHE A 179 4.15 -4.52 8.87
CA PHE A 179 5.54 -4.77 8.50
C PHE A 179 6.35 -5.46 9.57
N ARG A 180 6.29 -4.97 10.80
CA ARG A 180 6.99 -5.61 11.92
C ARG A 180 6.59 -7.06 12.08
N GLN A 181 5.33 -7.36 11.83
CA GLN A 181 4.82 -8.72 11.89
C GLN A 181 5.32 -9.58 10.73
N VAL A 182 5.22 -9.09 9.48
CA VAL A 182 5.63 -9.86 8.30
C VAL A 182 7.15 -10.05 8.25
N ALA A 183 7.93 -9.01 8.56
CA ALA A 183 9.39 -9.10 8.60
C ALA A 183 9.91 -10.17 9.57
N GLY A 184 9.22 -10.38 10.69
CA GLY A 184 9.59 -11.40 11.67
C GLY A 184 9.33 -12.85 11.21
N PHE A 185 8.60 -13.07 10.13
CA PHE A 185 8.36 -14.44 9.60
C PHE A 185 9.43 -14.90 8.61
N TYR A 186 10.12 -13.98 7.95
CA TYR A 186 11.07 -14.28 6.89
C TYR A 186 12.47 -13.78 7.24
N ALA A 187 13.50 -14.56 6.87
CA ALA A 187 14.87 -14.09 6.90
C ALA A 187 15.10 -13.07 5.75
N TYR A 188 15.99 -12.12 5.96
CA TYR A 188 16.38 -11.18 4.91
C TYR A 188 16.97 -11.90 3.71
N ASP A 189 17.99 -12.72 4.00
CA ASP A 189 18.67 -13.54 3.04
C ASP A 189 19.21 -14.76 3.83
N ASP A 190 19.07 -15.95 3.31
CA ASP A 190 19.57 -17.17 3.94
C ASP A 190 20.38 -17.96 2.93
N ASN A 191 21.71 -17.86 3.04
CA ASN A 191 22.62 -18.64 2.22
C ASN A 191 22.75 -20.10 2.68
N THR A 192 22.17 -20.45 3.84
CA THR A 192 22.18 -21.80 4.42
C THR A 192 20.85 -22.52 4.24
N ALA A 193 19.81 -21.83 3.76
CA ALA A 193 18.50 -22.43 3.50
C ALA A 193 18.58 -23.41 2.32
N SER A 194 17.88 -24.51 2.45
CA SER A 194 17.51 -25.37 1.31
C SER A 194 16.92 -24.50 0.20
N VAL A 195 17.14 -24.84 -1.04
CA VAL A 195 16.75 -24.10 -2.27
C VAL A 195 15.29 -23.62 -2.29
N ASP A 196 14.45 -24.10 -1.38
CA ASP A 196 13.01 -23.86 -1.28
C ASP A 196 12.59 -22.90 -0.14
N GLU A 197 13.50 -22.32 0.65
CA GLU A 197 13.08 -21.43 1.74
C GLU A 197 12.86 -19.99 1.25
N VAL A 198 11.62 -19.49 1.50
CA VAL A 198 11.18 -18.14 1.12
C VAL A 198 11.92 -17.11 1.96
N THR A 199 12.62 -16.17 1.29
CA THR A 199 13.27 -15.03 1.96
C THR A 199 12.68 -13.71 1.50
N LEU A 200 12.88 -12.64 2.28
CA LEU A 200 12.44 -11.29 1.91
C LEU A 200 13.04 -10.82 0.58
N ARG A 201 14.23 -11.32 0.23
CA ARG A 201 14.96 -10.94 -0.98
C ARG A 201 14.61 -11.78 -2.21
N SER A 202 14.39 -13.08 -2.05
CA SER A 202 14.22 -14.02 -3.18
C SER A 202 12.77 -14.17 -3.63
N SER A 203 11.80 -14.01 -2.72
CA SER A 203 10.38 -14.34 -2.96
C SER A 203 9.49 -13.12 -2.71
N SER A 204 9.77 -12.03 -3.44
CA SER A 204 9.07 -10.76 -3.26
C SER A 204 7.55 -10.87 -3.47
N ASP A 205 7.08 -11.71 -4.37
CA ASP A 205 5.65 -11.81 -4.70
C ASP A 205 4.86 -12.48 -3.57
N GLU A 206 5.34 -13.61 -3.02
CA GLU A 206 4.69 -14.31 -1.90
C GLU A 206 4.66 -13.45 -0.62
N VAL A 207 5.75 -12.74 -0.35
CA VAL A 207 5.84 -11.82 0.78
C VAL A 207 4.88 -10.64 0.60
N ASN A 208 4.77 -10.10 -0.62
CA ASN A 208 3.83 -9.02 -0.93
C ASN A 208 2.37 -9.47 -0.78
N GLU A 209 2.01 -10.69 -1.25
CA GLU A 209 0.67 -11.26 -1.06
C GLU A 209 0.30 -11.40 0.43
N LEU A 210 1.23 -11.92 1.24
CA LEU A 210 1.02 -12.01 2.68
C LEU A 210 0.86 -10.63 3.32
N LEU A 211 1.67 -9.66 2.88
CA LEU A 211 1.60 -8.28 3.35
C LEU A 211 0.26 -7.64 2.99
N GLU A 212 -0.21 -7.79 1.75
CA GLU A 212 -1.53 -7.32 1.30
C GLU A 212 -2.66 -7.93 2.13
N ALA A 213 -2.60 -9.24 2.40
CA ALA A 213 -3.59 -9.93 3.21
C ALA A 213 -3.63 -9.37 4.65
N ARG A 214 -2.47 -9.19 5.28
CA ARG A 214 -2.36 -8.65 6.64
C ARG A 214 -2.79 -7.18 6.73
N LEU A 215 -2.42 -6.38 5.74
CA LEU A 215 -2.87 -4.99 5.65
C LEU A 215 -4.38 -4.91 5.44
N SER A 216 -4.93 -5.72 4.54
CA SER A 216 -6.37 -5.78 4.27
C SER A 216 -7.17 -6.14 5.53
N GLU A 217 -6.71 -7.11 6.32
CA GLU A 217 -7.33 -7.49 7.59
C GLU A 217 -7.36 -6.32 8.59
N ARG A 218 -6.23 -5.62 8.75
CA ARG A 218 -6.10 -4.50 9.69
C ARG A 218 -6.87 -3.26 9.25
N LEU A 219 -6.85 -2.95 7.96
CA LEU A 219 -7.47 -1.76 7.40
C LEU A 219 -8.97 -1.91 7.15
N ALA A 220 -9.50 -3.16 7.13
CA ALA A 220 -10.93 -3.44 7.03
C ALA A 220 -11.76 -2.79 8.16
N ILE A 221 -11.18 -2.58 9.34
CA ILE A 221 -11.83 -1.90 10.47
C ILE A 221 -12.26 -0.48 10.08
N ALA A 222 -11.44 0.19 9.25
CA ALA A 222 -11.67 1.54 8.75
C ALA A 222 -12.49 1.59 7.45
N GLY A 223 -12.93 0.45 6.91
CA GLY A 223 -13.55 0.38 5.58
C GLY A 223 -12.58 0.74 4.44
N ILE A 224 -11.27 0.51 4.65
CA ILE A 224 -10.22 0.76 3.66
C ILE A 224 -9.93 -0.55 2.93
N GLU A 225 -9.79 -0.46 1.62
CA GLU A 225 -9.37 -1.54 0.72
C GLU A 225 -7.93 -1.31 0.30
N VAL A 226 -7.11 -2.32 0.45
CA VAL A 226 -5.77 -2.38 -0.11
C VAL A 226 -5.90 -2.78 -1.58
N VAL A 227 -5.39 -1.96 -2.47
CA VAL A 227 -5.37 -2.25 -3.91
C VAL A 227 -4.07 -2.96 -4.27
N GLU A 228 -2.95 -2.51 -3.67
CA GLU A 228 -1.63 -3.06 -3.90
C GLU A 228 -0.72 -2.67 -2.73
N ALA A 229 0.11 -3.60 -2.27
CA ALA A 229 1.14 -3.34 -1.27
C ALA A 229 2.45 -4.00 -1.69
N ARG A 230 3.52 -3.21 -1.82
CA ARG A 230 4.84 -3.72 -2.24
C ARG A 230 5.95 -3.16 -1.39
N ILE A 231 6.94 -3.99 -1.12
CA ILE A 231 8.20 -3.57 -0.52
C ILE A 231 8.97 -2.77 -1.58
N ASN A 232 9.28 -1.51 -1.29
CA ASN A 232 10.04 -0.63 -2.17
C ASN A 232 11.47 -0.40 -1.70
N TYR A 233 11.75 -0.70 -0.44
CA TYR A 233 13.08 -0.57 0.15
C TYR A 233 13.36 -1.74 1.07
N LEU A 234 14.50 -2.38 0.89
CA LEU A 234 14.95 -3.50 1.72
C LEU A 234 16.47 -3.48 1.80
N ALA A 235 17.01 -3.26 3.00
CA ALA A 235 18.44 -3.24 3.25
C ALA A 235 18.74 -3.64 4.70
N TYR A 236 19.96 -4.12 4.96
CA TYR A 236 20.44 -4.23 6.34
C TYR A 236 20.54 -2.87 7.01
N ALA A 237 20.25 -2.80 8.29
CA ALA A 237 20.47 -1.59 9.05
C ALA A 237 21.95 -1.16 9.00
N PRO A 238 22.25 0.16 8.96
CA PRO A 238 23.61 0.66 8.78
C PRO A 238 24.62 0.08 9.76
N GLU A 239 24.18 -0.25 10.98
CA GLU A 239 25.04 -0.77 12.05
C GLU A 239 25.65 -2.14 11.74
N ILE A 240 24.95 -2.97 10.96
CA ILE A 240 25.37 -4.33 10.63
C ILE A 240 25.71 -4.52 9.16
N ALA A 241 25.40 -3.55 8.30
CA ALA A 241 25.55 -3.69 6.85
C ALA A 241 26.95 -4.09 6.43
N ALA A 242 28.01 -3.49 7.03
CA ALA A 242 29.40 -3.82 6.73
C ALA A 242 29.78 -5.24 7.17
N VAL A 243 29.24 -5.72 8.29
CA VAL A 243 29.50 -7.08 8.80
C VAL A 243 28.80 -8.11 7.91
N MET A 244 27.55 -7.84 7.53
CA MET A 244 26.76 -8.72 6.67
C MET A 244 27.34 -8.79 5.25
N LEU A 245 27.86 -7.69 4.72
CA LEU A 245 28.57 -7.69 3.45
C LEU A 245 29.81 -8.61 3.48
N ARG A 246 30.61 -8.57 4.55
CA ARG A 246 31.77 -9.46 4.72
C ARG A 246 31.33 -10.93 4.81
N ARG A 247 30.24 -11.22 5.52
CA ARG A 247 29.67 -12.57 5.58
C ARG A 247 29.26 -13.04 4.18
N GLN A 248 28.50 -12.25 3.44
CA GLN A 248 28.09 -12.57 2.07
C GLN A 248 29.29 -12.79 1.13
N GLN A 249 30.36 -11.99 1.27
CA GLN A 249 31.61 -12.18 0.53
C GLN A 249 32.28 -13.52 0.87
N ALA A 250 32.36 -13.86 2.14
CA ALA A 250 32.94 -15.14 2.58
C ALA A 250 32.13 -16.33 2.05
N ASP A 251 30.81 -16.28 2.20
CA ASP A 251 29.90 -17.34 1.71
C ASP A 251 29.98 -17.48 0.17
N ALA A 252 30.08 -16.38 -0.55
CA ALA A 252 30.25 -16.37 -2.01
C ALA A 252 31.59 -16.98 -2.42
N ILE A 253 32.68 -16.72 -1.70
CA ILE A 253 34.00 -17.32 -1.97
C ILE A 253 33.94 -18.84 -1.72
N ILE A 254 33.34 -19.28 -0.61
CA ILE A 254 33.18 -20.72 -0.31
C ILE A 254 32.37 -21.40 -1.40
N SER A 255 31.18 -20.88 -1.75
CA SER A 255 30.34 -21.43 -2.80
C SER A 255 31.01 -21.46 -4.17
N ALA A 256 31.80 -20.42 -4.50
CA ALA A 256 32.58 -20.43 -5.73
C ALA A 256 33.65 -21.53 -5.74
N ARG A 257 34.33 -21.69 -4.63
CA ARG A 257 35.34 -22.77 -4.48
C ARG A 257 34.74 -24.16 -4.54
N GLU A 258 33.61 -24.40 -3.90
CA GLU A 258 32.88 -25.67 -4.02
C GLU A 258 32.55 -25.98 -5.47
N LYS A 259 32.00 -25.03 -6.22
CA LYS A 259 31.68 -25.18 -7.65
C LYS A 259 32.92 -25.44 -8.51
N ILE A 260 34.07 -24.81 -8.19
CA ILE A 260 35.34 -25.08 -8.88
C ILE A 260 35.78 -26.50 -8.61
N VAL A 261 35.75 -26.98 -7.37
CA VAL A 261 36.13 -28.35 -7.00
C VAL A 261 35.21 -29.38 -7.66
N ASP A 262 33.89 -29.19 -7.59
CA ASP A 262 32.91 -30.07 -8.23
C ASP A 262 33.10 -30.14 -9.75
N GLY A 263 33.34 -28.99 -10.37
CA GLY A 263 33.69 -28.88 -11.79
C GLY A 263 34.99 -29.60 -12.14
N ALA A 264 36.03 -29.40 -11.33
CA ALA A 264 37.32 -30.06 -11.52
C ALA A 264 37.21 -31.58 -11.39
N VAL A 265 36.51 -32.06 -10.35
CA VAL A 265 36.27 -33.52 -10.17
C VAL A 265 35.50 -34.11 -11.36
N SER A 266 34.46 -33.41 -11.83
CA SER A 266 33.68 -33.83 -13.00
C SER A 266 34.55 -33.89 -14.28
N MET A 267 35.39 -32.86 -14.50
CA MET A 267 36.30 -32.81 -15.66
C MET A 267 37.34 -33.90 -15.60
N VAL A 268 37.94 -34.14 -14.44
CA VAL A 268 38.95 -35.22 -14.25
C VAL A 268 38.31 -36.59 -14.49
N LYS A 269 37.12 -36.84 -13.94
CA LYS A 269 36.38 -38.07 -14.19
C LYS A 269 36.13 -38.29 -15.68
N MET A 270 35.61 -37.26 -16.36
CA MET A 270 35.34 -37.31 -17.80
C MET A 270 36.62 -37.56 -18.62
N ALA A 271 37.74 -36.96 -18.24
CA ALA A 271 39.00 -37.16 -18.91
C ALA A 271 39.51 -38.63 -18.78
N ILE A 272 39.41 -39.19 -17.56
CA ILE A 272 39.81 -40.57 -17.31
C ILE A 272 38.90 -41.56 -18.07
N ASP A 273 37.59 -41.35 -18.01
CA ASP A 273 36.62 -42.22 -18.69
C ASP A 273 36.87 -42.21 -20.22
N ARG A 274 37.10 -41.04 -20.83
CA ARG A 274 37.40 -40.92 -22.27
C ARG A 274 38.73 -41.57 -22.66
N LEU A 275 39.79 -41.44 -21.85
CA LEU A 275 41.08 -42.08 -22.12
C LEU A 275 41.00 -43.59 -22.02
N ALA A 276 40.14 -44.13 -21.16
CA ALA A 276 39.85 -45.54 -21.05
C ALA A 276 39.05 -46.08 -22.25
N ASP A 277 38.00 -45.32 -22.67
CA ASP A 277 37.15 -45.72 -23.81
C ASP A 277 37.88 -45.68 -25.15
N ASP A 278 38.76 -44.71 -25.33
CA ASP A 278 39.55 -44.56 -26.59
C ASP A 278 40.76 -45.48 -26.67
N GLU A 279 40.99 -46.35 -25.68
CA GLU A 279 42.17 -47.32 -25.59
C GLU A 279 43.52 -46.63 -25.80
N VAL A 280 43.63 -45.33 -25.49
CA VAL A 280 44.81 -44.49 -25.76
C VAL A 280 45.99 -44.92 -24.85
N ILE A 281 45.69 -45.32 -23.61
CA ILE A 281 46.68 -45.66 -22.58
C ILE A 281 46.06 -46.68 -21.61
N GLU A 282 46.74 -47.85 -21.39
CA GLU A 282 46.47 -48.72 -20.25
C GLU A 282 46.95 -48.02 -18.96
N LEU A 283 46.04 -47.51 -18.17
CA LEU A 283 46.29 -46.80 -16.88
C LEU A 283 46.06 -47.79 -15.73
N ASP A 284 47.13 -48.14 -15.02
CA ASP A 284 47.01 -48.82 -13.74
C ASP A 284 46.50 -47.88 -12.67
N ASP A 285 46.06 -48.40 -11.53
CA ASP A 285 45.42 -47.58 -10.49
C ASP A 285 46.37 -46.53 -9.87
N GLU A 286 47.69 -46.80 -9.84
CA GLU A 286 48.69 -45.86 -9.32
C GLU A 286 48.88 -44.66 -10.26
N ARG A 287 48.92 -44.90 -11.57
CA ARG A 287 49.02 -43.87 -12.60
C ARG A 287 47.74 -43.04 -12.70
N LYS A 288 46.55 -43.66 -12.54
CA LYS A 288 45.27 -42.96 -12.44
C LYS A 288 45.26 -41.98 -11.25
N ALA A 289 45.70 -42.46 -10.06
CA ALA A 289 45.75 -41.61 -8.86
C ALA A 289 46.70 -40.43 -9.02
N ALA A 290 47.89 -40.65 -9.62
CA ALA A 290 48.86 -39.58 -9.90
C ALA A 290 48.28 -38.53 -10.88
N MET A 291 47.60 -39.00 -11.93
CA MET A 291 46.96 -38.13 -12.93
C MET A 291 45.82 -37.29 -12.34
N VAL A 292 44.96 -37.92 -11.50
CA VAL A 292 43.89 -37.26 -10.78
C VAL A 292 44.45 -36.13 -9.91
N THR A 293 45.50 -36.45 -9.12
CA THR A 293 46.10 -35.45 -8.22
C THR A 293 46.70 -34.28 -8.99
N ASN A 294 47.43 -34.53 -10.08
CA ASN A 294 48.01 -33.47 -10.89
C ASN A 294 46.98 -32.59 -11.57
N LEU A 295 45.92 -33.21 -12.15
CA LEU A 295 44.84 -32.47 -12.79
C LEU A 295 44.04 -31.64 -11.79
N LEU A 296 43.71 -32.18 -10.61
CA LEU A 296 43.01 -31.44 -9.58
C LEU A 296 43.81 -30.25 -9.06
N VAL A 297 45.12 -30.37 -8.86
CA VAL A 297 45.99 -29.26 -8.47
C VAL A 297 45.95 -28.15 -9.51
N VAL A 298 46.04 -28.49 -10.81
CA VAL A 298 46.02 -27.51 -11.89
C VAL A 298 44.65 -26.83 -12.03
N LEU A 299 43.57 -27.62 -11.93
CA LEU A 299 42.19 -27.12 -12.11
C LEU A 299 41.65 -26.34 -10.91
N CYS A 300 42.12 -26.66 -9.69
CA CYS A 300 41.67 -25.95 -8.47
C CYS A 300 42.63 -24.84 -8.03
N ALA A 301 43.73 -24.60 -8.71
CA ALA A 301 44.67 -23.53 -8.40
C ALA A 301 44.06 -22.13 -8.73
N ASP A 302 44.24 -21.19 -7.85
CA ASP A 302 43.81 -19.77 -8.07
C ASP A 302 44.73 -19.02 -9.07
N GLU A 303 45.98 -19.49 -9.24
CA GLU A 303 46.96 -18.94 -10.18
C GLU A 303 47.20 -19.87 -11.35
N SER A 304 47.50 -19.30 -12.50
CA SER A 304 47.88 -20.10 -13.71
C SER A 304 49.07 -21.00 -13.42
N ALA A 305 48.84 -22.31 -13.45
CA ALA A 305 49.92 -23.28 -13.26
C ALA A 305 51.01 -23.08 -14.34
N GLN A 306 52.23 -22.81 -13.92
CA GLN A 306 53.38 -22.78 -14.81
C GLN A 306 53.88 -24.23 -14.97
N PRO A 307 53.73 -24.90 -16.13
CA PRO A 307 54.21 -26.24 -16.30
C PRO A 307 55.73 -26.23 -16.30
N VAL A 308 56.34 -26.89 -15.34
CA VAL A 308 57.76 -27.19 -15.34
C VAL A 308 57.91 -28.50 -16.13
N VAL A 309 58.27 -28.36 -17.38
CA VAL A 309 58.61 -29.56 -18.21
C VAL A 309 60.00 -30.05 -17.80
N ASN A 310 60.02 -31.12 -17.04
CA ASN A 310 61.27 -31.82 -16.77
C ASN A 310 61.67 -32.60 -18.03
N ALA A 311 62.53 -31.99 -18.88
CA ALA A 311 63.16 -32.68 -20.00
C ALA A 311 64.21 -33.63 -19.41
N GLY A 312 63.77 -34.80 -18.95
CA GLY A 312 64.61 -35.81 -18.36
C GLY A 312 65.88 -36.09 -19.21
N THR A 313 67.01 -36.08 -18.58
CA THR A 313 68.25 -36.55 -19.16
C THR A 313 68.06 -38.00 -19.62
N LEU A 314 68.05 -38.20 -20.94
CA LEU A 314 68.21 -39.48 -21.58
C LEU A 314 69.57 -40.02 -21.16
N HIS A 315 69.61 -40.89 -20.16
CA HIS A 315 70.77 -41.72 -19.94
C HIS A 315 70.67 -42.91 -20.86
N HIS A 316 71.70 -43.03 -21.70
CA HIS A 316 72.02 -44.23 -22.53
C HIS A 316 72.28 -45.46 -21.68
#